data_e49135583dd92787052e7c789f2cdb59
#
_entry.id   e49135583dd92787052e7c789f2cdb59
#
_cell.length_a   1.000
_cell.length_b   1.000
_cell.length_c   1.000
_cell.angle_alpha   90.00
_cell.angle_beta   90.00
_cell.angle_gamma   90.00
#
_symmetry.space_group_name_H-M   'P 1'
#
loop_
_entity.id
_entity.type
_entity.pdbx_description
1 polymer ?
#
loop_
_entity_poly.entity_id
_entity_poly.type
_entity_poly.pdbx_seq_one_letter_code
_entity_poly.pdbx_strand_id
1 'polypeptide(L)'
;MTPDVSALQVRGLTKSFDRPAVDTLDLTVRTGEFYALLGPNGAGKTTTLRMVAGLLRPDAGSVSILGIDALADPVAAKQITAWVSDEPMIYDKLTPLEYLEFVAGLWGIDPKSAETSAHDLLVSLGLEPHLHERCEGFSKGMRQKVALAGALVHDPRLIILDEPLTGLDALSARHVKGLLQERVRLGCTVIMTTHILEVAERMADRIGVIASGRLVAEGTLAELRQQNGKNDTSLEDMFIALVDDEAA
;
A
#
# COMPACT_ATOMS: atom_id res chain seq x y z
N MET A 1 21.72 19.46 -2.92
CA MET A 1 21.17 18.09 -2.97
C MET A 1 20.69 17.78 -1.56
N THR A 2 19.38 17.84 -1.33
CA THR A 2 18.79 17.29 -0.10
C THR A 2 19.12 15.79 -0.09
N PRO A 3 19.56 15.21 1.04
CA PRO A 3 19.77 13.77 1.12
C PRO A 3 18.45 13.07 0.71
N ASP A 4 18.58 12.06 -0.14
CA ASP A 4 17.47 11.23 -0.61
C ASP A 4 16.90 10.50 0.62
N VAL A 5 15.93 11.12 1.29
CA VAL A 5 15.35 10.58 2.54
C VAL A 5 14.42 9.45 2.15
N SER A 6 14.76 8.23 2.53
CA SER A 6 13.89 7.08 2.31
C SER A 6 12.64 7.16 3.20
N ALA A 7 11.46 6.96 2.61
CA ALA A 7 10.22 6.79 3.37
C ALA A 7 10.16 5.40 4.02
N LEU A 8 10.68 4.39 3.31
CA LEU A 8 10.83 3.04 3.83
C LEU A 8 12.24 2.53 3.52
N GLN A 9 12.88 1.93 4.51
CA GLN A 9 14.09 1.15 4.34
C GLN A 9 13.94 -0.19 5.05
N VAL A 10 14.06 -1.26 4.29
CA VAL A 10 14.05 -2.64 4.75
C VAL A 10 15.41 -3.25 4.50
N ARG A 11 15.99 -3.95 5.47
CA ARG A 11 17.30 -4.59 5.36
C ARG A 11 17.26 -6.02 5.90
N GLY A 12 17.64 -6.97 5.06
CA GLY A 12 17.74 -8.38 5.41
C GLY A 12 16.46 -8.99 5.98
N LEU A 13 15.28 -8.46 5.57
CA LEU A 13 14.01 -8.87 6.14
C LEU A 13 13.73 -10.34 5.82
N THR A 14 13.47 -11.12 6.86
CA THR A 14 13.26 -12.57 6.73
C THR A 14 12.04 -13.00 7.52
N LYS A 15 11.24 -13.87 6.90
CA LYS A 15 10.10 -14.53 7.55
C LYS A 15 9.90 -15.93 7.01
N SER A 16 9.87 -16.90 7.92
CA SER A 16 9.54 -18.29 7.61
C SER A 16 8.30 -18.72 8.41
N PHE A 17 7.48 -19.52 7.77
CA PHE A 17 6.45 -20.33 8.38
C PHE A 17 6.86 -21.81 8.22
N ASP A 18 6.01 -22.66 7.65
CA ASP A 18 6.42 -24.04 7.25
C ASP A 18 7.44 -24.00 6.09
N ARG A 19 7.45 -22.89 5.34
CA ARG A 19 8.39 -22.58 4.26
C ARG A 19 8.84 -21.12 4.38
N PRO A 20 10.02 -20.75 3.81
CA PRO A 20 10.42 -19.36 3.67
C PRO A 20 9.36 -18.57 2.88
N ALA A 21 8.87 -17.49 3.45
CA ALA A 21 7.90 -16.59 2.81
C ALA A 21 8.56 -15.28 2.36
N VAL A 22 9.56 -14.82 3.10
CA VAL A 22 10.44 -13.68 2.76
C VAL A 22 11.85 -14.08 3.15
N ASP A 23 12.79 -13.92 2.21
CA ASP A 23 14.17 -14.37 2.39
C ASP A 23 15.15 -13.23 2.11
N THR A 24 15.71 -12.68 3.19
CA THR A 24 16.78 -11.67 3.17
C THR A 24 16.46 -10.48 2.26
N LEU A 25 15.20 -10.00 2.31
CA LEU A 25 14.71 -8.96 1.42
C LEU A 25 15.25 -7.59 1.82
N ASP A 26 15.87 -6.90 0.86
CA ASP A 26 16.24 -5.49 0.93
C ASP A 26 15.30 -4.68 0.04
N LEU A 27 14.76 -3.56 0.56
CA LEU A 27 13.84 -2.69 -0.17
C LEU A 27 14.03 -1.24 0.30
N THR A 28 14.08 -0.31 -0.65
CA THR A 28 14.14 1.12 -0.34
C THR A 28 13.11 1.89 -1.16
N VAL A 29 12.17 2.56 -0.48
CA VAL A 29 11.17 3.44 -1.09
C VAL A 29 11.50 4.88 -0.73
N ARG A 30 11.52 5.76 -1.73
CA ARG A 30 11.85 7.18 -1.55
C ARG A 30 10.65 7.95 -1.02
N THR A 31 10.91 9.07 -0.38
CA THR A 31 9.83 9.97 0.09
C THR A 31 9.10 10.58 -1.10
N GLY A 32 7.76 10.58 -1.04
CA GLY A 32 6.93 11.22 -2.06
C GLY A 32 6.82 10.45 -3.37
N GLU A 33 7.19 9.15 -3.39
CA GLU A 33 6.99 8.32 -4.59
C GLU A 33 5.78 7.39 -4.45
N PHE A 34 5.23 7.01 -5.59
CA PHE A 34 4.29 5.90 -5.71
C PHE A 34 5.07 4.65 -6.10
N TYR A 35 5.17 3.69 -5.19
CA TYR A 35 5.90 2.45 -5.37
C TYR A 35 4.95 1.27 -5.56
N ALA A 36 5.10 0.52 -6.65
CA ALA A 36 4.36 -0.72 -6.88
C ALA A 36 5.23 -1.94 -6.58
N LEU A 37 4.75 -2.85 -5.73
CA LEU A 37 5.37 -4.13 -5.45
C LEU A 37 4.61 -5.23 -6.18
N LEU A 38 5.20 -5.74 -7.27
CA LEU A 38 4.67 -6.79 -8.11
C LEU A 38 5.21 -8.16 -7.71
N GLY A 39 4.49 -9.21 -8.07
CA GLY A 39 4.92 -10.60 -7.87
C GLY A 39 3.76 -11.57 -8.00
N PRO A 40 4.01 -12.85 -8.27
CA PRO A 40 2.97 -13.87 -8.32
C PRO A 40 2.33 -14.10 -6.94
N ASN A 41 1.24 -14.85 -6.92
CA ASN A 41 0.62 -15.27 -5.67
C ASN A 41 1.59 -16.15 -4.88
N GLY A 42 1.72 -15.88 -3.58
CA GLY A 42 2.67 -16.58 -2.72
C GLY A 42 4.11 -16.07 -2.78
N ALA A 43 4.42 -15.05 -3.59
CA ALA A 43 5.78 -14.49 -3.69
C ALA A 43 6.29 -13.79 -2.41
N GLY A 44 5.43 -13.54 -1.41
CA GLY A 44 5.81 -12.88 -0.16
C GLY A 44 5.38 -11.42 -0.04
N LYS A 45 4.66 -10.84 -1.03
CA LYS A 45 4.21 -9.42 -1.02
C LYS A 45 3.46 -9.03 0.25
N THR A 46 2.31 -9.68 0.51
CA THR A 46 1.48 -9.43 1.71
C THR A 46 2.26 -9.66 3.00
N THR A 47 3.10 -10.70 3.06
CA THR A 47 3.93 -11.00 4.23
C THR A 47 4.92 -9.86 4.48
N THR A 48 5.60 -9.38 3.44
CA THR A 48 6.52 -8.23 3.51
C THR A 48 5.79 -6.99 4.01
N LEU A 49 4.66 -6.63 3.39
CA LEU A 49 3.92 -5.43 3.78
C LEU A 49 3.34 -5.52 5.20
N ARG A 50 2.90 -6.70 5.65
CA ARG A 50 2.45 -6.91 7.04
C ARG A 50 3.59 -6.73 8.05
N MET A 51 4.82 -7.12 7.71
CA MET A 51 6.00 -6.87 8.55
C MET A 51 6.32 -5.38 8.59
N VAL A 52 6.28 -4.68 7.46
CA VAL A 52 6.49 -3.23 7.39
C VAL A 52 5.44 -2.47 8.19
N ALA A 53 4.16 -2.86 8.09
CA ALA A 53 3.06 -2.24 8.84
C ALA A 53 3.06 -2.61 10.35
N GLY A 54 4.01 -3.43 10.82
CA GLY A 54 4.09 -3.89 12.21
C GLY A 54 2.93 -4.77 12.63
N LEU A 55 2.32 -5.51 11.69
CA LEU A 55 1.24 -6.49 11.91
C LEU A 55 1.79 -7.91 12.02
N LEU A 56 3.01 -8.12 11.59
CA LEU A 56 3.72 -9.39 11.66
C LEU A 56 5.17 -9.13 12.08
N ARG A 57 5.66 -9.85 13.09
CA ARG A 57 7.05 -9.73 13.51
C ARG A 57 7.96 -10.51 12.54
N PRO A 58 9.02 -9.89 11.99
CA PRO A 58 10.03 -10.59 11.21
C PRO A 58 10.85 -11.53 12.10
N ASP A 59 11.46 -12.55 11.50
CA ASP A 59 12.38 -13.46 12.19
C ASP A 59 13.80 -12.85 12.21
N ALA A 60 14.14 -12.05 11.18
CA ALA A 60 15.40 -11.30 11.10
C ALA A 60 15.22 -10.03 10.25
N GLY A 61 16.22 -9.15 10.31
CA GLY A 61 16.27 -7.91 9.55
C GLY A 61 15.75 -6.69 10.30
N SER A 62 15.64 -5.58 9.61
CA SER A 62 15.20 -4.29 10.16
C SER A 62 14.25 -3.56 9.23
N VAL A 63 13.39 -2.72 9.81
CA VAL A 63 12.44 -1.86 9.10
C VAL A 63 12.55 -0.45 9.66
N SER A 64 12.87 0.52 8.83
CA SER A 64 12.86 1.94 9.18
C SER A 64 11.85 2.68 8.31
N ILE A 65 10.96 3.44 8.95
CA ILE A 65 9.92 4.26 8.30
C ILE A 65 10.21 5.72 8.62
N LEU A 66 10.56 6.51 7.60
CA LEU A 66 10.93 7.93 7.75
C LEU A 66 11.96 8.17 8.87
N GLY A 67 12.92 7.24 9.01
CA GLY A 67 13.96 7.27 10.03
C GLY A 67 13.59 6.67 11.39
N ILE A 68 12.34 6.25 11.59
CA ILE A 68 11.88 5.58 12.81
C ILE A 68 12.13 4.07 12.66
N ASP A 69 12.83 3.45 13.61
CA ASP A 69 12.92 1.98 13.69
C ASP A 69 11.57 1.40 14.09
N ALA A 70 10.87 0.79 13.11
CA ALA A 70 9.52 0.29 13.31
C ALA A 70 9.44 -0.94 14.24
N LEU A 71 10.56 -1.62 14.48
CA LEU A 71 10.62 -2.75 15.41
C LEU A 71 10.91 -2.30 16.85
N ALA A 72 11.69 -1.24 17.02
CA ALA A 72 12.02 -0.66 18.33
C ALA A 72 10.90 0.28 18.82
N ASP A 73 10.33 1.11 17.94
CA ASP A 73 9.23 2.03 18.25
C ASP A 73 8.05 1.85 17.28
N PRO A 74 7.29 0.74 17.43
CA PRO A 74 6.16 0.46 16.55
C PRO A 74 5.01 1.44 16.71
N VAL A 75 4.90 2.13 17.85
CA VAL A 75 3.84 3.13 18.07
C VAL A 75 4.10 4.37 17.23
N ALA A 76 5.29 4.94 17.30
CA ALA A 76 5.67 6.09 16.49
C ALA A 76 5.62 5.78 14.99
N ALA A 77 6.06 4.58 14.56
CA ALA A 77 5.96 4.16 13.17
C ALA A 77 4.50 4.09 12.69
N LYS A 78 3.59 3.53 13.50
CA LYS A 78 2.16 3.42 13.17
C LYS A 78 1.47 4.77 13.10
N GLN A 79 1.86 5.75 13.93
CA GLN A 79 1.28 7.09 13.91
C GLN A 79 1.41 7.80 12.56
N ILE A 80 2.40 7.44 11.77
CA ILE A 80 2.68 8.05 10.45
C ILE A 80 2.40 7.12 9.27
N THR A 81 1.83 5.94 9.54
CA THR A 81 1.61 4.89 8.54
C THR A 81 0.13 4.50 8.49
N ALA A 82 -0.42 4.39 7.29
CA ALA A 82 -1.70 3.75 7.03
C ALA A 82 -1.51 2.35 6.44
N TRP A 83 -2.41 1.43 6.79
CA TRP A 83 -2.50 0.09 6.23
C TRP A 83 -3.91 -0.22 5.75
N VAL A 84 -4.03 -0.70 4.51
CA VAL A 84 -5.29 -1.23 3.96
C VAL A 84 -5.02 -2.61 3.38
N SER A 85 -5.75 -3.62 3.89
CA SER A 85 -5.67 -4.99 3.39
C SER A 85 -6.51 -5.20 2.13
N ASP A 86 -6.25 -6.31 1.42
CA ASP A 86 -7.06 -6.81 0.30
C ASP A 86 -8.50 -7.17 0.68
N GLU A 87 -8.69 -7.58 1.95
CA GLU A 87 -10.01 -7.80 2.54
C GLU A 87 -10.26 -6.74 3.62
N PRO A 88 -11.03 -5.69 3.30
CA PRO A 88 -11.28 -4.60 4.23
C PRO A 88 -12.18 -5.06 5.37
N MET A 89 -11.69 -4.91 6.58
CA MET A 89 -12.45 -5.17 7.81
C MET A 89 -12.97 -3.85 8.36
N ILE A 90 -14.27 -3.61 8.21
CA ILE A 90 -14.95 -2.43 8.77
C ILE A 90 -16.10 -2.88 9.69
N TYR A 91 -16.58 -1.99 10.53
CA TYR A 91 -17.72 -2.26 11.40
C TYR A 91 -19.05 -2.12 10.62
N ASP A 92 -19.61 -3.22 10.20
CA ASP A 92 -20.80 -3.30 9.34
C ASP A 92 -22.02 -2.55 9.86
N LYS A 93 -22.18 -2.44 11.17
CA LYS A 93 -23.32 -1.78 11.82
C LYS A 93 -23.19 -0.26 11.87
N LEU A 94 -22.03 0.27 11.58
CA LEU A 94 -21.79 1.71 11.48
C LEU A 94 -22.07 2.21 10.06
N THR A 95 -22.42 3.47 9.94
CA THR A 95 -22.38 4.22 8.69
C THR A 95 -20.93 4.60 8.37
N PRO A 96 -20.59 4.97 7.12
CA PRO A 96 -19.25 5.46 6.78
C PRO A 96 -18.77 6.61 7.66
N LEU A 97 -19.63 7.60 7.94
CA LEU A 97 -19.29 8.71 8.83
C LEU A 97 -18.99 8.23 10.24
N GLU A 98 -19.90 7.47 10.85
CA GLU A 98 -19.70 6.91 12.19
C GLU A 98 -18.41 6.05 12.28
N TYR A 99 -18.10 5.29 11.23
CA TYR A 99 -16.87 4.49 11.18
C TYR A 99 -15.63 5.39 11.15
N LEU A 100 -15.61 6.44 10.32
CA LEU A 100 -14.47 7.35 10.25
C LEU A 100 -14.30 8.17 11.52
N GLU A 101 -15.39 8.66 12.11
CA GLU A 101 -15.37 9.36 13.41
C GLU A 101 -14.84 8.44 14.53
N PHE A 102 -15.27 7.18 14.54
CA PHE A 102 -14.74 6.18 15.48
C PHE A 102 -13.25 5.98 15.31
N VAL A 103 -12.77 5.79 14.06
CA VAL A 103 -11.34 5.62 13.78
C VAL A 103 -10.55 6.87 14.13
N ALA A 104 -11.05 8.06 13.78
CA ALA A 104 -10.43 9.34 14.15
C ALA A 104 -10.31 9.51 15.67
N GLY A 105 -11.33 9.06 16.42
CA GLY A 105 -11.30 9.05 17.88
C GLY A 105 -10.20 8.16 18.46
N LEU A 106 -9.89 7.00 17.81
CA LEU A 106 -8.77 6.15 18.23
C LEU A 106 -7.40 6.84 18.03
N TRP A 107 -7.31 7.75 17.04
CA TRP A 107 -6.12 8.58 16.80
C TRP A 107 -6.08 9.86 17.65
N GLY A 108 -7.11 10.13 18.47
CA GLY A 108 -7.20 11.33 19.29
C GLY A 108 -7.44 12.62 18.49
N ILE A 109 -8.02 12.51 17.30
CA ILE A 109 -8.36 13.65 16.45
C ILE A 109 -9.58 14.37 17.04
N ASP A 110 -9.53 15.71 17.06
CA ASP A 110 -10.65 16.54 17.52
C ASP A 110 -11.94 16.24 16.73
N PRO A 111 -13.11 16.08 17.38
CA PRO A 111 -14.35 15.66 16.72
C PRO A 111 -14.77 16.55 15.53
N LYS A 112 -14.60 17.88 15.60
CA LYS A 112 -14.95 18.77 14.49
C LYS A 112 -14.02 18.58 13.28
N SER A 113 -12.73 18.40 13.54
CA SER A 113 -11.74 18.11 12.51
C SER A 113 -11.99 16.74 11.90
N ALA A 114 -12.36 15.76 12.73
CA ALA A 114 -12.70 14.41 12.30
C ALA A 114 -13.92 14.40 11.36
N GLU A 115 -15.01 15.09 11.72
CA GLU A 115 -16.24 15.18 10.92
C GLU A 115 -15.94 15.76 9.53
N THR A 116 -15.21 16.89 9.48
CA THR A 116 -14.84 17.54 8.20
C THR A 116 -13.98 16.62 7.35
N SER A 117 -12.90 16.04 7.91
CA SER A 117 -12.00 15.16 7.18
C SER A 117 -12.71 13.89 6.73
N ALA A 118 -13.58 13.31 7.55
CA ALA A 118 -14.36 12.13 7.21
C ALA A 118 -15.28 12.41 6.02
N HIS A 119 -16.02 13.51 6.05
CA HIS A 119 -16.91 13.91 4.95
C HIS A 119 -16.12 14.07 3.65
N ASP A 120 -15.04 14.84 3.64
CA ASP A 120 -14.25 15.15 2.45
C ASP A 120 -13.63 13.88 1.85
N LEU A 121 -13.10 12.97 2.68
CA LEU A 121 -12.56 11.69 2.24
C LEU A 121 -13.63 10.81 1.58
N LEU A 122 -14.81 10.70 2.20
CA LEU A 122 -15.91 9.89 1.67
C LEU A 122 -16.45 10.45 0.36
N VAL A 123 -16.59 11.79 0.25
CA VAL A 123 -16.99 12.48 -0.99
C VAL A 123 -15.96 12.22 -2.10
N SER A 124 -14.67 12.37 -1.82
CA SER A 124 -13.61 12.14 -2.81
C SER A 124 -13.59 10.71 -3.36
N LEU A 125 -14.07 9.75 -2.56
CA LEU A 125 -14.20 8.35 -2.94
C LEU A 125 -15.57 8.01 -3.57
N GLY A 126 -16.45 9.03 -3.79
CA GLY A 126 -17.76 8.84 -4.40
C GLY A 126 -18.74 8.08 -3.51
N LEU A 127 -18.64 8.25 -2.19
CA LEU A 127 -19.55 7.66 -1.19
C LEU A 127 -20.56 8.68 -0.64
N GLU A 128 -20.61 9.91 -1.18
CA GLU A 128 -21.54 10.95 -0.75
C GLU A 128 -23.01 10.49 -0.64
N PRO A 129 -23.58 9.73 -1.60
CA PRO A 129 -24.95 9.23 -1.49
C PRO A 129 -25.20 8.25 -0.33
N HIS A 130 -24.13 7.65 0.21
CA HIS A 130 -24.18 6.55 1.17
C HIS A 130 -23.65 6.91 2.57
N LEU A 131 -23.42 8.19 2.85
CA LEU A 131 -22.81 8.67 4.11
C LEU A 131 -23.53 8.18 5.36
N HIS A 132 -24.86 8.04 5.28
CA HIS A 132 -25.74 7.71 6.41
C HIS A 132 -26.35 6.30 6.30
N GLU A 133 -25.92 5.50 5.31
CA GLU A 133 -26.35 4.11 5.18
C GLU A 133 -25.40 3.17 5.94
N ARG A 134 -25.92 2.11 6.57
CA ARG A 134 -25.06 1.14 7.26
C ARG A 134 -24.21 0.35 6.27
N CYS A 135 -22.96 0.11 6.64
CA CYS A 135 -22.01 -0.59 5.80
C CYS A 135 -22.35 -2.08 5.56
N GLU A 136 -23.31 -2.66 6.31
CA GLU A 136 -23.72 -4.07 6.16
C GLU A 136 -24.24 -4.40 4.75
N GLY A 137 -24.87 -3.42 4.08
CA GLY A 137 -25.39 -3.56 2.71
C GLY A 137 -24.37 -3.25 1.60
N PHE A 138 -23.14 -2.87 1.96
CA PHE A 138 -22.15 -2.36 0.99
C PHE A 138 -21.51 -3.50 0.18
N SER A 139 -21.30 -3.21 -1.12
CA SER A 139 -20.47 -4.06 -1.97
C SER A 139 -19.02 -4.12 -1.45
N LYS A 140 -18.24 -5.11 -1.90
CA LYS A 140 -16.80 -5.20 -1.57
C LYS A 140 -16.08 -3.88 -1.90
N GLY A 141 -16.37 -3.29 -3.06
CA GLY A 141 -15.74 -2.03 -3.48
C GLY A 141 -16.12 -0.83 -2.59
N MET A 142 -17.37 -0.75 -2.14
CA MET A 142 -17.77 0.31 -1.19
C MET A 142 -17.08 0.12 0.16
N ARG A 143 -16.99 -1.11 0.67
CA ARG A 143 -16.24 -1.42 1.91
C ARG A 143 -14.76 -1.07 1.79
N GLN A 144 -14.13 -1.36 0.64
CA GLN A 144 -12.74 -1.00 0.35
C GLN A 144 -12.54 0.52 0.41
N LYS A 145 -13.46 1.28 -0.16
CA LYS A 145 -13.41 2.76 -0.11
C LYS A 145 -13.57 3.30 1.30
N VAL A 146 -14.49 2.75 2.10
CA VAL A 146 -14.66 3.14 3.52
C VAL A 146 -13.41 2.80 4.34
N ALA A 147 -12.84 1.60 4.16
CA ALA A 147 -11.60 1.21 4.84
C ALA A 147 -10.42 2.11 4.46
N LEU A 148 -10.28 2.46 3.18
CA LEU A 148 -9.27 3.41 2.71
C LEU A 148 -9.47 4.79 3.34
N ALA A 149 -10.69 5.32 3.36
CA ALA A 149 -10.99 6.60 4.00
C ALA A 149 -10.62 6.58 5.50
N GLY A 150 -11.01 5.52 6.22
CA GLY A 150 -10.64 5.34 7.63
C GLY A 150 -9.14 5.27 7.86
N ALA A 151 -8.40 4.59 6.95
CA ALA A 151 -6.94 4.52 7.04
C ALA A 151 -6.25 5.87 6.78
N LEU A 152 -6.91 6.79 6.07
CA LEU A 152 -6.37 8.11 5.73
C LEU A 152 -6.78 9.24 6.69
N VAL A 153 -7.69 8.99 7.63
CA VAL A 153 -8.27 10.03 8.48
C VAL A 153 -7.24 10.73 9.37
N HIS A 154 -6.15 10.05 9.75
CA HIS A 154 -5.06 10.57 10.59
C HIS A 154 -3.91 11.20 9.79
N ASP A 155 -4.11 11.45 8.50
CA ASP A 155 -3.15 12.07 7.59
C ASP A 155 -1.76 11.41 7.59
N PRO A 156 -1.65 10.11 7.24
CA PRO A 156 -0.41 9.37 7.26
C PRO A 156 0.59 9.89 6.23
N ARG A 157 1.89 9.74 6.53
CA ARG A 157 2.99 10.08 5.61
C ARG A 157 3.40 8.90 4.72
N LEU A 158 3.10 7.67 5.14
CA LEU A 158 3.29 6.44 4.39
C LEU A 158 1.96 5.67 4.30
N ILE A 159 1.51 5.36 3.11
CA ILE A 159 0.30 4.58 2.86
C ILE A 159 0.71 3.23 2.26
N ILE A 160 0.31 2.15 2.92
CA ILE A 160 0.60 0.77 2.52
C ILE A 160 -0.72 0.10 2.14
N LEU A 161 -0.81 -0.40 0.91
CA LEU A 161 -2.03 -0.95 0.33
C LEU A 161 -1.76 -2.34 -0.23
N ASP A 162 -2.53 -3.32 0.23
CA ASP A 162 -2.46 -4.68 -0.30
C ASP A 162 -3.63 -4.90 -1.26
N GLU A 163 -3.33 -4.99 -2.58
CA GLU A 163 -4.31 -5.20 -3.67
C GLU A 163 -5.54 -4.26 -3.64
N PRO A 164 -5.39 -2.94 -3.46
CA PRO A 164 -6.49 -2.03 -3.13
C PRO A 164 -7.52 -1.83 -4.24
N LEU A 165 -7.21 -2.25 -5.47
CA LEU A 165 -8.08 -2.08 -6.64
C LEU A 165 -8.78 -3.37 -7.07
N THR A 166 -8.49 -4.48 -6.39
CA THR A 166 -9.06 -5.78 -6.71
C THR A 166 -10.57 -5.82 -6.40
N GLY A 167 -11.37 -6.14 -7.43
CA GLY A 167 -12.83 -6.23 -7.31
C GLY A 167 -13.55 -4.88 -7.33
N LEU A 168 -12.86 -3.79 -7.64
CA LEU A 168 -13.49 -2.49 -7.90
C LEU A 168 -13.99 -2.39 -9.35
N ASP A 169 -15.17 -1.77 -9.52
CA ASP A 169 -15.60 -1.29 -10.85
C ASP A 169 -14.70 -0.12 -11.33
N ALA A 170 -14.79 0.19 -12.64
CA ALA A 170 -13.92 1.20 -13.25
C ALA A 170 -14.06 2.60 -12.62
N LEU A 171 -15.27 2.99 -12.18
CA LEU A 171 -15.50 4.28 -11.55
C LEU A 171 -14.89 4.31 -10.13
N SER A 172 -15.12 3.28 -9.34
CA SER A 172 -14.53 3.13 -8.00
C SER A 172 -13.00 3.09 -8.05
N ALA A 173 -12.42 2.34 -8.99
CA ALA A 173 -10.98 2.31 -9.21
C ALA A 173 -10.42 3.68 -9.59
N ARG A 174 -11.15 4.47 -10.41
CA ARG A 174 -10.78 5.84 -10.78
C ARG A 174 -10.73 6.77 -9.56
N HIS A 175 -11.73 6.72 -8.67
CA HIS A 175 -11.76 7.52 -7.44
C HIS A 175 -10.57 7.19 -6.52
N VAL A 176 -10.31 5.90 -6.29
CA VAL A 176 -9.18 5.45 -5.46
C VAL A 176 -7.85 5.90 -6.07
N LYS A 177 -7.64 5.70 -7.37
CA LYS A 177 -6.43 6.14 -8.07
C LYS A 177 -6.22 7.65 -7.95
N GLY A 178 -7.27 8.45 -8.17
CA GLY A 178 -7.23 9.91 -8.06
C GLY A 178 -6.83 10.37 -6.67
N LEU A 179 -7.43 9.79 -5.63
CA LEU A 179 -7.10 10.11 -4.24
C LEU A 179 -5.64 9.78 -3.91
N LEU A 180 -5.16 8.59 -4.29
CA LEU A 180 -3.78 8.18 -4.02
C LEU A 180 -2.75 9.05 -4.74
N GLN A 181 -3.00 9.39 -6.00
CA GLN A 181 -2.14 10.32 -6.76
C GLN A 181 -2.11 11.71 -6.14
N GLU A 182 -3.25 12.20 -5.63
CA GLU A 182 -3.30 13.48 -4.92
C GLU A 182 -2.48 13.43 -3.63
N ARG A 183 -2.57 12.34 -2.85
CA ARG A 183 -1.74 12.16 -1.65
C ARG A 183 -0.25 12.18 -1.96
N VAL A 184 0.18 11.55 -3.06
CA VAL A 184 1.59 11.59 -3.50
C VAL A 184 2.01 13.01 -3.88
N ARG A 185 1.17 13.77 -4.62
CA ARG A 185 1.45 15.18 -4.96
C ARG A 185 1.61 16.07 -3.71
N LEU A 186 0.89 15.72 -2.63
CA LEU A 186 1.01 16.40 -1.34
C LEU A 186 2.21 15.94 -0.50
N GLY A 187 3.06 15.05 -1.04
CA GLY A 187 4.30 14.60 -0.41
C GLY A 187 4.17 13.31 0.41
N CYS A 188 3.01 12.67 0.40
CA CYS A 188 2.84 11.34 0.98
C CYS A 188 3.53 10.28 0.11
N THR A 189 3.99 9.20 0.71
CA THR A 189 4.53 8.03 -0.01
C THR A 189 3.50 6.93 -0.06
N VAL A 190 3.33 6.29 -1.20
CA VAL A 190 2.39 5.17 -1.38
C VAL A 190 3.15 3.92 -1.78
N ILE A 191 2.91 2.82 -1.08
CA ILE A 191 3.36 1.48 -1.46
C ILE A 191 2.11 0.64 -1.72
N MET A 192 2.04 0.05 -2.90
CA MET A 192 0.88 -0.75 -3.30
C MET A 192 1.33 -2.10 -3.87
N THR A 193 0.77 -3.21 -3.37
CA THR A 193 0.85 -4.46 -4.12
C THR A 193 -0.23 -4.47 -5.19
N THR A 194 0.08 -5.05 -6.33
CA THR A 194 -0.91 -5.35 -7.36
C THR A 194 -0.41 -6.47 -8.27
N HIS A 195 -1.34 -7.23 -8.82
CA HIS A 195 -1.11 -8.16 -9.92
C HIS A 195 -1.59 -7.56 -11.27
N ILE A 196 -2.16 -6.34 -11.24
CA ILE A 196 -2.63 -5.64 -12.44
C ILE A 196 -1.49 -4.77 -12.97
N LEU A 197 -0.73 -5.29 -13.90
CA LEU A 197 0.48 -4.65 -14.44
C LEU A 197 0.21 -3.27 -15.05
N GLU A 198 -0.92 -3.10 -15.75
CA GLU A 198 -1.35 -1.81 -16.32
C GLU A 198 -1.51 -0.72 -15.24
N VAL A 199 -1.93 -1.10 -14.03
CA VAL A 199 -2.03 -0.15 -12.91
C VAL A 199 -0.65 0.29 -12.46
N ALA A 200 0.28 -0.64 -12.31
CA ALA A 200 1.66 -0.34 -11.95
C ALA A 200 2.33 0.56 -13.00
N GLU A 201 2.18 0.25 -14.30
CA GLU A 201 2.72 1.07 -15.40
C GLU A 201 2.24 2.52 -15.39
N ARG A 202 0.95 2.74 -15.04
CA ARG A 202 0.34 4.08 -15.09
C ARG A 202 0.50 4.90 -13.83
N MET A 203 0.73 4.27 -12.69
CA MET A 203 0.69 4.95 -11.40
C MET A 203 2.05 4.99 -10.70
N ALA A 204 2.88 3.98 -10.91
CA ALA A 204 4.11 3.86 -10.14
C ALA A 204 5.26 4.69 -10.72
N ASP A 205 5.95 5.41 -9.85
CA ASP A 205 7.23 6.05 -10.17
C ASP A 205 8.35 5.00 -10.24
N ARG A 206 8.30 4.01 -9.34
CA ARG A 206 9.19 2.84 -9.32
C ARG A 206 8.41 1.57 -9.04
N ILE A 207 8.94 0.48 -9.58
CA ILE A 207 8.37 -0.86 -9.47
C ILE A 207 9.42 -1.79 -8.88
N GLY A 208 9.04 -2.57 -7.89
CA GLY A 208 9.79 -3.72 -7.40
C GLY A 208 9.09 -5.02 -7.80
N VAL A 209 9.84 -5.99 -8.25
CA VAL A 209 9.34 -7.34 -8.53
C VAL A 209 9.86 -8.29 -7.46
N ILE A 210 8.94 -8.97 -6.78
CA ILE A 210 9.26 -9.97 -5.76
C ILE A 210 8.90 -11.38 -6.29
N ALA A 211 9.82 -12.30 -6.19
CA ALA A 211 9.62 -13.70 -6.49
C ALA A 211 10.31 -14.55 -5.41
N SER A 212 9.70 -15.66 -5.01
CA SER A 212 10.23 -16.59 -4.00
C SER A 212 10.74 -15.93 -2.71
N GLY A 213 10.08 -14.84 -2.27
CA GLY A 213 10.42 -14.09 -1.06
C GLY A 213 11.58 -13.09 -1.22
N ARG A 214 12.12 -12.89 -2.43
CA ARG A 214 13.25 -12.01 -2.74
C ARG A 214 12.86 -10.92 -3.72
N LEU A 215 13.51 -9.75 -3.61
CA LEU A 215 13.39 -8.69 -4.61
C LEU A 215 14.30 -9.03 -5.80
N VAL A 216 13.71 -9.37 -6.95
CA VAL A 216 14.45 -9.84 -8.15
C VAL A 216 14.74 -8.72 -9.14
N ALA A 217 13.93 -7.66 -9.14
CA ALA A 217 14.16 -6.48 -9.97
C ALA A 217 13.56 -5.23 -9.29
N GLU A 218 14.17 -4.08 -9.50
CA GLU A 218 13.69 -2.79 -8.99
C GLU A 218 14.14 -1.65 -9.90
N GLY A 219 13.25 -0.71 -10.17
CA GLY A 219 13.55 0.49 -10.93
C GLY A 219 12.32 1.21 -11.46
N THR A 220 12.52 2.30 -12.19
CA THR A 220 11.49 2.90 -13.03
C THR A 220 11.15 1.94 -14.17
N LEU A 221 9.99 2.12 -14.79
CA LEU A 221 9.60 1.31 -15.94
C LEU A 221 10.66 1.34 -17.07
N ALA A 222 11.29 2.52 -17.28
CA ALA A 222 12.37 2.68 -18.28
C ALA A 222 13.63 1.90 -17.91
N GLU A 223 14.04 1.92 -16.64
CA GLU A 223 15.20 1.16 -16.14
C GLU A 223 14.96 -0.36 -16.24
N LEU A 224 13.77 -0.83 -15.88
CA LEU A 224 13.41 -2.25 -16.00
C LEU A 224 13.42 -2.72 -17.46
N ARG A 225 12.92 -1.90 -18.40
CA ARG A 225 13.00 -2.19 -19.84
C ARG A 225 14.44 -2.28 -20.34
N GLN A 226 15.30 -1.37 -19.89
CA GLN A 226 16.71 -1.39 -20.27
C GLN A 226 17.46 -2.61 -19.72
N GLN A 227 17.20 -3.04 -18.50
CA GLN A 227 17.79 -4.22 -17.88
C GLN A 227 17.47 -5.50 -18.65
N ASN A 228 16.26 -5.61 -19.22
CA ASN A 228 15.84 -6.75 -20.05
C ASN A 228 16.30 -6.69 -21.51
N GLY A 229 17.10 -5.68 -21.90
CA GLY A 229 17.74 -5.60 -23.23
C GLY A 229 16.79 -5.36 -24.41
N LYS A 230 15.53 -5.01 -24.18
CA LYS A 230 14.52 -4.75 -25.23
C LYS A 230 13.69 -3.53 -24.86
N ASN A 231 13.91 -2.42 -25.54
CA ASN A 231 13.22 -1.14 -25.27
C ASN A 231 11.69 -1.15 -25.48
N ASP A 232 11.17 -2.12 -26.25
CA ASP A 232 9.73 -2.23 -26.60
C ASP A 232 9.02 -3.41 -25.87
N THR A 233 9.64 -4.02 -24.88
CA THR A 233 9.02 -5.12 -24.14
C THR A 233 7.95 -4.59 -23.18
N SER A 234 6.77 -5.23 -23.17
CA SER A 234 5.72 -4.92 -22.19
C SER A 234 6.18 -5.24 -20.77
N LEU A 235 5.59 -4.58 -19.74
CA LEU A 235 5.86 -4.96 -18.35
C LEU A 235 5.47 -6.42 -18.09
N GLU A 236 4.45 -6.93 -18.80
CA GLU A 236 3.98 -8.32 -18.70
C GLU A 236 5.06 -9.32 -19.13
N ASP A 237 5.66 -9.12 -20.32
CA ASP A 237 6.73 -10.01 -20.81
C ASP A 237 7.96 -9.99 -19.91
N MET A 238 8.31 -8.80 -19.38
CA MET A 238 9.41 -8.66 -18.43
C MET A 238 9.11 -9.37 -17.10
N PHE A 239 7.89 -9.20 -16.59
CA PHE A 239 7.45 -9.82 -15.35
C PHE A 239 7.48 -11.34 -15.44
N ILE A 240 6.98 -11.91 -16.56
CA ILE A 240 7.01 -13.37 -16.81
C ILE A 240 8.46 -13.87 -16.83
N ALA A 241 9.35 -13.21 -17.58
CA ALA A 241 10.74 -13.61 -17.67
C ALA A 241 11.44 -13.61 -16.31
N LEU A 242 11.25 -12.56 -15.49
CA LEU A 242 11.85 -12.43 -14.16
C LEU A 242 11.34 -13.47 -13.16
N VAL A 243 10.07 -13.88 -13.28
CA VAL A 243 9.47 -14.87 -12.38
C VAL A 243 9.86 -16.30 -12.79
N ASP A 244 9.96 -16.59 -14.10
CA ASP A 244 10.33 -17.90 -14.60
C ASP A 244 11.82 -18.22 -14.33
N ASP A 245 12.71 -17.21 -14.45
CA ASP A 245 14.14 -17.37 -14.13
C ASP A 245 14.38 -17.73 -12.65
N GLU A 246 13.54 -17.25 -11.73
CA GLU A 246 13.69 -17.54 -10.29
C GLU A 246 13.01 -18.88 -9.89
N ALA A 247 12.18 -19.44 -10.76
CA ALA A 247 11.50 -20.73 -10.53
C ALA A 247 12.32 -21.93 -11.04
N ALA A 248 13.40 -21.70 -11.82
CA ALA A 248 14.25 -22.69 -12.44
C ALA A 248 15.48 -23.03 -11.54
#